data_5a6614208030d8a13f13b8904e29db07
#
_entry.id   5a6614208030d8a13f13b8904e29db07
#
_cell.length_a   1.000
_cell.length_b   1.000
_cell.length_c   1.000
_cell.angle_alpha   90.00
_cell.angle_beta   90.00
_cell.angle_gamma   90.00
#
_symmetry.space_group_name_H-M   'P 1'
#
loop_
_entity.id
_entity.type
_entity.pdbx_description
1 polymer ?
#
loop_
_entity_poly.entity_id
_entity_poly.type
_entity_poly.pdbx_seq_one_letter_code
_entity_poly.pdbx_strand_id
1 'polypeptide(L)'
;MASPLSILKTVLNLNHNRMHVTSCETAAVTVHRFGETFEQTRIYVHAIPYERVRKLCPVCMRKCPGYDTKYSTESSWRAPNLNGVPVHICYRPQRIKCPEHGVLTEYIPWADGRSRFTKDFSNEIAWMVCRMSKSAVALFEDIDWRTVGNCVRAAHDRIEPDITARMHGLRRICVDETSYRKGFAYITVVYDMDRNRVVWIHEGNGLEIFRIFCEALSPDERKKIEIVAGDGARWIDTCTEEYFPNATRCIDFFHVVQWATETLDKVRVATANKAANE
;
A
#
# COMPACT_ATOMS: atom_id res chain seq x y z
N MET A 1 23.71 27.94 -19.25
CA MET A 1 23.50 27.60 -17.83
C MET A 1 22.03 27.24 -17.62
N ALA A 2 21.74 26.17 -16.89
CA ALA A 2 20.36 25.82 -16.54
C ALA A 2 19.76 26.90 -15.63
N SER A 3 18.50 27.27 -15.83
CA SER A 3 17.82 28.22 -14.94
C SER A 3 17.62 27.61 -13.54
N PRO A 4 17.54 28.42 -12.47
CA PRO A 4 17.25 27.90 -11.12
C PRO A 4 15.99 27.03 -11.06
N LEU A 5 14.95 27.38 -11.79
CA LEU A 5 13.71 26.59 -11.89
C LEU A 5 13.90 25.26 -12.62
N SER A 6 14.81 25.21 -13.61
CA SER A 6 15.14 23.96 -14.30
C SER A 6 15.91 23.00 -13.38
N ILE A 7 16.83 23.54 -12.57
CA ILE A 7 17.54 22.76 -11.55
C ILE A 7 16.55 22.21 -10.52
N LEU A 8 15.68 23.08 -9.97
CA LEU A 8 14.66 22.70 -9.00
C LEU A 8 13.75 21.56 -9.55
N LYS A 9 13.31 21.69 -10.80
CA LYS A 9 12.51 20.70 -11.49
C LYS A 9 13.20 19.32 -11.54
N THR A 10 14.51 19.31 -11.78
CA THR A 10 15.30 18.08 -11.81
C THR A 10 15.50 17.50 -10.41
N VAL A 11 15.87 18.35 -9.44
CA VAL A 11 16.10 17.92 -8.04
C VAL A 11 14.83 17.34 -7.40
N LEU A 12 13.67 17.95 -7.67
CA LEU A 12 12.39 17.44 -7.18
C LEU A 12 11.79 16.33 -8.04
N ASN A 13 12.52 15.84 -9.05
CA ASN A 13 12.08 14.79 -9.95
C ASN A 13 10.72 15.07 -10.64
N LEU A 14 10.44 16.35 -10.94
CA LEU A 14 9.16 16.78 -11.50
C LEU A 14 9.02 16.56 -13.02
N ASN A 15 10.07 16.09 -13.69
CA ASN A 15 10.08 15.95 -15.15
C ASN A 15 9.02 14.97 -15.67
N HIS A 16 8.82 13.83 -14.99
CA HIS A 16 7.79 12.85 -15.41
C HIS A 16 6.38 13.21 -14.92
N ASN A 17 6.26 14.16 -14.02
CA ASN A 17 4.94 14.64 -13.57
C ASN A 17 4.24 15.56 -14.57
N ARG A 18 4.82 15.75 -15.77
CA ARG A 18 4.23 16.48 -16.90
C ARG A 18 3.79 17.91 -16.56
N MET A 19 4.65 18.63 -15.86
CA MET A 19 4.39 20.01 -15.42
C MET A 19 5.54 20.98 -15.73
N HIS A 20 5.21 22.27 -15.83
CA HIS A 20 6.15 23.39 -15.79
C HIS A 20 6.15 24.03 -14.42
N VAL A 21 7.32 24.25 -13.84
CA VAL A 21 7.49 25.07 -12.64
C VAL A 21 7.52 26.54 -13.07
N THR A 22 6.64 27.34 -12.49
CA THR A 22 6.51 28.78 -12.79
C THR A 22 7.21 29.64 -11.77
N SER A 23 7.13 29.28 -10.48
CA SER A 23 7.83 29.95 -9.39
C SER A 23 8.04 29.00 -8.22
N CYS A 24 8.89 29.43 -7.29
CA CYS A 24 9.12 28.71 -6.04
C CYS A 24 9.35 29.75 -4.94
N GLU A 25 8.75 29.51 -3.80
CA GLU A 25 8.91 30.33 -2.60
C GLU A 25 9.01 29.49 -1.34
N THR A 26 9.50 30.09 -0.27
CA THR A 26 9.53 29.46 1.06
C THR A 26 8.70 30.28 2.02
N ALA A 27 7.99 29.61 2.92
CA ALA A 27 7.28 30.27 4.01
C ALA A 27 7.48 29.51 5.32
N ALA A 28 7.56 30.25 6.41
CA ALA A 28 7.46 29.72 7.75
C ALA A 28 5.97 29.50 8.08
N VAL A 29 5.67 28.31 8.57
CA VAL A 29 4.31 27.92 8.97
C VAL A 29 4.35 27.43 10.42
N THR A 30 3.47 27.97 11.24
CA THR A 30 3.31 27.52 12.62
C THR A 30 2.69 26.13 12.62
N VAL A 31 3.36 25.18 13.24
CA VAL A 31 2.89 23.80 13.42
C VAL A 31 2.78 23.47 14.89
N HIS A 32 1.73 22.70 15.24
CA HIS A 32 1.50 22.20 16.59
C HIS A 32 1.80 20.72 16.63
N ARG A 33 2.77 20.30 17.43
CA ARG A 33 3.20 18.91 17.52
C ARG A 33 3.64 18.57 18.94
N PHE A 34 3.21 17.42 19.46
CA PHE A 34 3.53 16.96 20.82
C PHE A 34 3.19 17.95 21.94
N GLY A 35 2.17 18.80 21.72
CA GLY A 35 1.80 19.85 22.68
C GLY A 35 2.65 21.12 22.58
N GLU A 36 3.62 21.16 21.69
CA GLU A 36 4.48 22.32 21.43
C GLU A 36 4.12 22.99 20.11
N THR A 37 4.47 24.27 20.04
CA THR A 37 4.27 25.10 18.84
C THR A 37 5.63 25.57 18.34
N PHE A 38 5.93 25.30 17.08
CA PHE A 38 7.18 25.71 16.46
C PHE A 38 6.96 26.18 15.03
N GLU A 39 7.92 26.92 14.48
CA GLU A 39 7.92 27.34 13.09
C GLU A 39 8.61 26.28 12.22
N GLN A 40 7.92 25.87 11.16
CA GLN A 40 8.45 24.94 10.16
C GLN A 40 8.56 25.65 8.81
N THR A 41 9.75 25.68 8.24
CA THR A 41 9.92 26.17 6.85
C THR A 41 9.30 25.17 5.89
N ARG A 42 8.54 25.66 4.91
CA ARG A 42 7.97 24.88 3.80
C ARG A 42 8.34 25.49 2.47
N ILE A 43 8.49 24.64 1.45
CA ILE A 43 8.75 25.05 0.06
C ILE A 43 7.44 24.91 -0.72
N TYR A 44 7.02 25.99 -1.37
CA TYR A 44 5.86 26.03 -2.26
C TYR A 44 6.32 26.17 -3.69
N VAL A 45 6.01 25.18 -4.52
CA VAL A 45 6.39 25.12 -5.93
C VAL A 45 5.13 25.33 -6.75
N HIS A 46 5.00 26.51 -7.37
CA HIS A 46 3.90 26.79 -8.27
C HIS A 46 4.17 26.14 -9.62
N ALA A 47 3.24 25.31 -10.08
CA ALA A 47 3.40 24.52 -11.28
C ALA A 47 2.13 24.51 -12.13
N ILE A 48 2.31 24.35 -13.44
CA ILE A 48 1.21 24.26 -14.42
C ILE A 48 1.42 22.96 -15.20
N PRO A 49 0.39 22.10 -15.37
CA PRO A 49 0.48 20.93 -16.23
C PRO A 49 0.84 21.31 -17.66
N TYR A 50 1.58 20.47 -18.36
CA TYR A 50 1.83 20.67 -19.80
C TYR A 50 0.52 20.79 -20.56
N GLU A 51 0.48 21.64 -21.60
CA GLU A 51 -0.73 21.91 -22.40
C GLU A 51 -1.42 20.63 -22.89
N ARG A 52 -0.64 19.62 -23.26
CA ARG A 52 -1.17 18.32 -23.73
C ARG A 52 -1.97 17.53 -22.66
N VAL A 53 -1.77 17.82 -21.36
CA VAL A 53 -2.45 17.15 -20.24
C VAL A 53 -3.41 18.07 -19.48
N ARG A 54 -3.45 19.36 -19.81
CA ARG A 54 -4.44 20.29 -19.26
C ARG A 54 -5.83 19.99 -19.82
N LYS A 55 -6.84 20.21 -19.00
CA LYS A 55 -8.26 20.03 -19.35
C LYS A 55 -8.61 18.60 -19.81
N LEU A 56 -7.82 17.60 -19.39
CA LEU A 56 -8.20 16.21 -19.60
C LEU A 56 -9.24 15.77 -18.56
N CYS A 57 -10.22 15.01 -19.00
CA CYS A 57 -11.17 14.33 -18.11
C CYS A 57 -10.40 13.29 -17.27
N PRO A 58 -10.54 13.27 -15.94
CA PRO A 58 -9.83 12.29 -15.10
C PRO A 58 -10.30 10.84 -15.30
N VAL A 59 -11.44 10.62 -15.96
CA VAL A 59 -12.02 9.29 -16.19
C VAL A 59 -11.66 8.75 -17.57
N CYS A 60 -12.04 9.47 -18.65
CA CYS A 60 -11.82 8.99 -20.02
C CYS A 60 -10.58 9.58 -20.69
N MET A 61 -9.83 10.45 -20.01
CA MET A 61 -8.62 11.13 -20.52
C MET A 61 -8.85 11.96 -21.79
N ARG A 62 -10.10 12.25 -22.17
CA ARG A 62 -10.45 13.10 -23.31
C ARG A 62 -10.22 14.58 -22.96
N LYS A 63 -9.71 15.35 -23.88
CA LYS A 63 -9.59 16.81 -23.75
C LYS A 63 -10.97 17.44 -23.83
N CYS A 64 -11.30 18.29 -22.85
CA CYS A 64 -12.62 18.88 -22.68
C CYS A 64 -12.54 20.39 -22.61
N PRO A 65 -13.61 21.13 -22.99
CA PRO A 65 -13.69 22.57 -22.78
C PRO A 65 -13.69 22.90 -21.28
N GLY A 66 -13.14 24.05 -20.92
CA GLY A 66 -13.29 24.60 -19.57
C GLY A 66 -14.76 24.89 -19.28
N TYR A 67 -15.20 24.60 -18.03
CA TYR A 67 -16.57 24.89 -17.62
C TYR A 67 -16.69 26.29 -17.02
N ASP A 68 -15.89 26.55 -16.00
CA ASP A 68 -15.75 27.88 -15.39
C ASP A 68 -14.35 28.04 -14.78
N THR A 69 -13.91 29.28 -14.58
CA THR A 69 -12.69 29.64 -13.85
C THR A 69 -12.98 30.41 -12.56
N LYS A 70 -14.24 30.77 -12.33
CA LYS A 70 -14.65 31.69 -11.26
C LYS A 70 -14.49 31.10 -9.87
N TYR A 71 -14.56 29.78 -9.72
CA TYR A 71 -14.55 29.07 -8.45
C TYR A 71 -13.30 28.19 -8.23
N SER A 72 -12.30 28.26 -9.12
CA SER A 72 -11.08 27.51 -8.92
C SER A 72 -10.22 28.19 -7.85
N THR A 73 -10.09 27.52 -6.71
CA THR A 73 -9.14 27.93 -5.65
C THR A 73 -7.80 27.22 -5.87
N GLU A 74 -6.72 27.90 -5.47
CA GLU A 74 -5.43 27.25 -5.47
C GLU A 74 -5.45 26.05 -4.51
N SER A 75 -4.89 24.96 -4.98
CA SER A 75 -4.75 23.71 -4.22
C SER A 75 -3.29 23.38 -4.10
N SER A 76 -2.92 22.77 -2.98
CA SER A 76 -1.57 22.29 -2.76
C SER A 76 -1.54 20.78 -2.55
N TRP A 77 -0.48 20.15 -3.03
CA TRP A 77 -0.20 18.72 -2.89
C TRP A 77 1.15 18.54 -2.22
N ARG A 78 1.16 17.80 -1.13
CA ARG A 78 2.39 17.43 -0.44
C ARG A 78 3.23 16.52 -1.34
N ALA A 79 4.47 16.91 -1.59
CA ALA A 79 5.47 16.15 -2.33
C ALA A 79 6.54 15.60 -1.37
N PRO A 80 7.44 14.69 -1.80
CA PRO A 80 8.59 14.27 -1.02
C PRO A 80 9.38 15.46 -0.46
N ASN A 81 9.96 15.27 0.74
CA ASN A 81 10.77 16.29 1.37
C ASN A 81 12.02 16.57 0.54
N LEU A 82 12.43 17.83 0.49
CA LEU A 82 13.72 18.22 -0.04
C LEU A 82 14.65 18.52 1.15
N ASN A 83 15.61 17.65 1.38
CA ASN A 83 16.58 17.79 2.49
C ASN A 83 15.90 18.01 3.87
N GLY A 84 14.83 17.25 4.13
CA GLY A 84 14.03 17.35 5.36
C GLY A 84 13.00 18.49 5.38
N VAL A 85 13.00 19.37 4.38
CA VAL A 85 12.03 20.47 4.28
C VAL A 85 10.80 20.01 3.48
N PRO A 86 9.58 20.17 4.03
CA PRO A 86 8.34 19.84 3.35
C PRO A 86 8.14 20.62 2.05
N VAL A 87 7.81 19.91 0.98
CA VAL A 87 7.53 20.49 -0.35
C VAL A 87 6.05 20.38 -0.68
N HIS A 88 5.48 21.45 -1.20
CA HIS A 88 4.10 21.54 -1.67
C HIS A 88 4.06 22.00 -3.13
N ILE A 89 3.41 21.23 -4.00
CA ILE A 89 3.12 21.64 -5.37
C ILE A 89 1.81 22.40 -5.37
N CYS A 90 1.83 23.64 -5.82
CA CYS A 90 0.67 24.54 -5.86
C CYS A 90 0.17 24.70 -7.29
N TYR A 91 -1.13 24.56 -7.47
CA TYR A 91 -1.81 24.74 -8.75
C TYR A 91 -3.28 25.11 -8.55
N ARG A 92 -3.83 25.84 -9.49
CA ARG A 92 -5.26 26.17 -9.55
C ARG A 92 -5.95 25.31 -10.61
N PRO A 93 -6.52 24.12 -10.22
CA PRO A 93 -7.18 23.22 -11.15
C PRO A 93 -8.39 23.87 -11.81
N GLN A 94 -8.63 23.58 -13.08
CA GLN A 94 -9.80 24.04 -13.79
C GLN A 94 -10.94 23.02 -13.73
N ARG A 95 -12.17 23.51 -13.69
CA ARG A 95 -13.34 22.65 -13.94
C ARG A 95 -13.54 22.53 -15.44
N ILE A 96 -13.88 21.34 -15.89
CA ILE A 96 -14.11 20.97 -17.28
C ILE A 96 -15.50 20.37 -17.44
N LYS A 97 -16.05 20.44 -18.66
CA LYS A 97 -17.33 19.79 -19.02
C LYS A 97 -17.04 18.61 -19.96
N CYS A 98 -17.02 17.41 -19.43
CA CYS A 98 -16.89 16.19 -20.23
C CYS A 98 -18.27 15.79 -20.81
N PRO A 99 -18.38 15.43 -22.09
CA PRO A 99 -19.66 14.99 -22.67
C PRO A 99 -20.22 13.72 -22.02
N GLU A 100 -19.36 12.83 -21.57
CA GLU A 100 -19.74 11.54 -20.98
C GLU A 100 -19.85 11.58 -19.44
N HIS A 101 -18.99 12.39 -18.76
CA HIS A 101 -18.87 12.36 -17.30
C HIS A 101 -19.32 13.66 -16.62
N GLY A 102 -19.87 14.61 -17.38
CA GLY A 102 -20.39 15.87 -16.84
C GLY A 102 -19.28 16.84 -16.38
N VAL A 103 -19.62 17.65 -15.38
CA VAL A 103 -18.69 18.68 -14.86
C VAL A 103 -17.79 18.09 -13.79
N LEU A 104 -16.48 18.10 -14.07
CA LEU A 104 -15.43 17.54 -13.21
C LEU A 104 -14.27 18.52 -13.08
N THR A 105 -13.43 18.33 -12.05
CA THR A 105 -12.09 18.91 -12.00
C THR A 105 -11.20 18.18 -13.00
N GLU A 106 -10.36 18.92 -13.73
CA GLU A 106 -9.42 18.33 -14.69
C GLU A 106 -8.46 17.34 -14.06
N TYR A 107 -7.91 16.46 -14.88
CA TYR A 107 -6.87 15.50 -14.48
C TYR A 107 -5.62 16.21 -13.95
N ILE A 108 -5.16 15.80 -12.79
CA ILE A 108 -3.93 16.30 -12.15
C ILE A 108 -2.83 15.24 -12.33
N PRO A 109 -1.80 15.50 -13.14
CA PRO A 109 -0.83 14.45 -13.50
C PRO A 109 0.01 13.92 -12.34
N TRP A 110 0.24 14.73 -11.30
CA TRP A 110 1.05 14.38 -10.13
C TRP A 110 0.27 13.84 -8.94
N ALA A 111 -1.04 13.77 -9.01
CA ALA A 111 -1.88 13.29 -7.90
C ALA A 111 -2.92 12.27 -8.38
N ASP A 112 -3.43 11.47 -7.45
CA ASP A 112 -4.51 10.52 -7.69
C ASP A 112 -5.84 11.09 -7.19
N GLY A 113 -6.82 11.19 -8.08
CA GLY A 113 -8.18 11.61 -7.75
C GLY A 113 -8.23 12.86 -6.86
N ARG A 114 -8.79 12.71 -5.66
CA ARG A 114 -8.92 13.80 -4.68
C ARG A 114 -7.77 13.85 -3.66
N SER A 115 -6.71 13.10 -3.86
CA SER A 115 -5.55 13.11 -2.96
C SER A 115 -4.95 14.52 -2.84
N ARG A 116 -4.48 14.85 -1.65
CA ARG A 116 -3.66 16.05 -1.39
C ARG A 116 -2.16 15.72 -1.33
N PHE A 117 -1.81 14.53 -1.77
CA PHE A 117 -0.45 14.03 -1.84
C PHE A 117 -0.09 13.72 -3.28
N THR A 118 1.18 13.96 -3.64
CA THR A 118 1.66 13.56 -4.96
C THR A 118 1.81 12.03 -5.02
N LYS A 119 1.82 11.51 -6.24
CA LYS A 119 2.10 10.09 -6.49
C LYS A 119 3.46 9.67 -5.95
N ASP A 120 4.47 10.54 -6.11
CA ASP A 120 5.83 10.29 -5.63
C ASP A 120 5.87 10.24 -4.10
N PHE A 121 5.19 11.15 -3.41
CA PHE A 121 5.05 11.11 -1.95
C PHE A 121 4.36 9.81 -1.49
N SER A 122 3.27 9.43 -2.15
CA SER A 122 2.57 8.17 -1.80
C SER A 122 3.44 6.94 -2.03
N ASN A 123 4.27 6.94 -3.09
CA ASN A 123 5.24 5.86 -3.36
C ASN A 123 6.33 5.79 -2.29
N GLU A 124 6.85 6.94 -1.87
CA GLU A 124 7.86 7.04 -0.80
C GLU A 124 7.30 6.50 0.52
N ILE A 125 6.10 6.94 0.91
CA ILE A 125 5.41 6.42 2.09
C ILE A 125 5.21 4.91 2.02
N ALA A 126 4.77 4.37 0.88
CA ALA A 126 4.57 2.94 0.69
C ALA A 126 5.90 2.17 0.84
N TRP A 127 6.99 2.70 0.28
CA TRP A 127 8.31 2.11 0.42
C TRP A 127 8.81 2.10 1.87
N MET A 128 8.59 3.21 2.61
CA MET A 128 8.99 3.32 4.02
C MET A 128 8.23 2.32 4.90
N VAL A 129 6.93 2.15 4.68
CA VAL A 129 6.09 1.20 5.45
C VAL A 129 6.53 -0.26 5.26
N CYS A 130 7.17 -0.60 4.14
CA CYS A 130 7.76 -1.93 3.97
C CYS A 130 8.98 -2.18 4.88
N ARG A 131 9.53 -1.16 5.56
CA ARG A 131 10.79 -1.23 6.33
C ARG A 131 10.69 -0.75 7.76
N MET A 132 9.67 0.05 8.06
CA MET A 132 9.44 0.57 9.41
C MET A 132 7.95 0.58 9.75
N SER A 133 7.64 0.71 11.02
CA SER A 133 6.24 0.74 11.48
C SER A 133 5.50 1.96 10.91
N LYS A 134 4.21 1.80 10.66
CA LYS A 134 3.32 2.87 10.20
C LYS A 134 3.34 4.10 11.11
N SER A 135 3.49 3.89 12.44
CA SER A 135 3.61 4.98 13.41
C SER A 135 4.93 5.74 13.27
N ALA A 136 6.03 5.04 12.99
CA ALA A 136 7.33 5.68 12.75
C ALA A 136 7.30 6.52 11.46
N VAL A 137 6.68 6.02 10.38
CA VAL A 137 6.49 6.78 9.14
C VAL A 137 5.63 8.03 9.37
N ALA A 138 4.52 7.89 10.09
CA ALA A 138 3.64 9.02 10.42
C ALA A 138 4.40 10.12 11.18
N LEU A 139 5.23 9.72 12.14
CA LEU A 139 6.08 10.62 12.91
C LEU A 139 7.15 11.29 12.05
N PHE A 140 7.85 10.52 11.21
CA PHE A 140 8.95 10.99 10.39
C PHE A 140 8.48 12.00 9.32
N GLU A 141 7.37 11.70 8.65
CA GLU A 141 6.82 12.54 7.58
C GLU A 141 5.88 13.64 8.07
N ASP A 142 5.60 13.70 9.36
CA ASP A 142 4.66 14.66 9.93
C ASP A 142 3.27 14.59 9.29
N ILE A 143 2.72 13.40 9.23
CA ILE A 143 1.37 13.11 8.70
C ILE A 143 0.59 12.23 9.67
N ASP A 144 -0.74 12.29 9.57
CA ASP A 144 -1.62 11.42 10.35
C ASP A 144 -1.44 9.94 9.98
N TRP A 145 -1.57 9.07 10.98
CA TRP A 145 -1.45 7.62 10.83
C TRP A 145 -2.41 7.03 9.76
N ARG A 146 -3.63 7.59 9.64
CA ARG A 146 -4.59 7.20 8.60
C ARG A 146 -4.12 7.62 7.22
N THR A 147 -3.50 8.80 7.15
CA THR A 147 -2.90 9.32 5.91
C THR A 147 -1.82 8.40 5.38
N VAL A 148 -0.96 7.85 6.23
CA VAL A 148 0.01 6.82 5.83
C VAL A 148 -0.68 5.65 5.13
N GLY A 149 -1.77 5.12 5.73
CA GLY A 149 -2.54 4.03 5.12
C GLY A 149 -3.20 4.40 3.79
N ASN A 150 -3.67 5.63 3.65
CA ASN A 150 -4.26 6.11 2.40
C ASN A 150 -3.20 6.25 1.29
N CYS A 151 -2.00 6.73 1.62
CA CYS A 151 -0.88 6.80 0.68
C CYS A 151 -0.44 5.42 0.22
N VAL A 152 -0.33 4.45 1.14
CA VAL A 152 0.00 3.05 0.82
C VAL A 152 -1.03 2.46 -0.13
N ARG A 153 -2.33 2.63 0.16
CA ARG A 153 -3.40 2.15 -0.71
C ARG A 153 -3.34 2.78 -2.09
N ALA A 154 -3.20 4.10 -2.17
CA ALA A 154 -3.11 4.81 -3.45
C ALA A 154 -1.89 4.37 -4.28
N ALA A 155 -0.75 4.10 -3.64
CA ALA A 155 0.44 3.56 -4.31
C ALA A 155 0.21 2.13 -4.80
N HIS A 156 -0.38 1.27 -3.94
CA HIS A 156 -0.72 -0.11 -4.27
C HIS A 156 -1.66 -0.19 -5.48
N ASP A 157 -2.80 0.52 -5.45
CA ASP A 157 -3.80 0.50 -6.52
C ASP A 157 -3.24 0.97 -7.89
N ARG A 158 -2.20 1.78 -7.85
CA ARG A 158 -1.48 2.26 -9.04
C ARG A 158 -0.48 1.25 -9.60
N ILE A 159 0.25 0.57 -8.69
CA ILE A 159 1.30 -0.38 -9.06
C ILE A 159 0.68 -1.72 -9.47
N GLU A 160 -0.40 -2.09 -8.82
CA GLU A 160 -1.05 -3.38 -8.98
C GLU A 160 -2.59 -3.22 -9.08
N PRO A 161 -3.08 -2.69 -10.20
CA PRO A 161 -4.50 -2.42 -10.39
C PRO A 161 -5.35 -3.70 -10.41
N ASP A 162 -4.75 -4.85 -10.72
CA ASP A 162 -5.40 -6.17 -10.69
C ASP A 162 -4.67 -7.09 -9.70
N ILE A 163 -5.17 -7.10 -8.46
CA ILE A 163 -4.63 -7.96 -7.41
C ILE A 163 -4.87 -9.46 -7.69
N THR A 164 -5.89 -9.79 -8.49
CA THR A 164 -6.21 -11.19 -8.81
C THR A 164 -5.15 -11.83 -9.70
N ALA A 165 -4.39 -11.00 -10.44
CA ALA A 165 -3.24 -11.46 -11.22
C ALA A 165 -2.17 -12.16 -10.38
N ARG A 166 -2.11 -11.88 -9.08
CA ARG A 166 -1.21 -12.58 -8.14
C ARG A 166 -1.52 -14.06 -7.99
N MET A 167 -2.78 -14.44 -8.19
CA MET A 167 -3.24 -15.82 -8.03
C MET A 167 -2.91 -16.70 -9.23
N HIS A 168 -2.42 -16.14 -10.34
CA HIS A 168 -2.07 -16.92 -11.53
C HIS A 168 -0.68 -17.56 -11.45
N GLY A 169 -0.61 -18.82 -11.91
CA GLY A 169 0.63 -19.56 -12.03
C GLY A 169 1.27 -19.93 -10.69
N LEU A 170 0.44 -20.13 -9.67
CA LEU A 170 0.85 -20.65 -8.36
C LEU A 170 1.22 -22.13 -8.47
N ARG A 171 2.28 -22.54 -7.79
CA ARG A 171 2.74 -23.94 -7.70
C ARG A 171 2.95 -24.37 -6.27
N ARG A 172 3.60 -23.57 -5.45
CA ARG A 172 3.87 -23.85 -4.05
C ARG A 172 3.28 -22.73 -3.19
N ILE A 173 2.29 -23.05 -2.40
CA ILE A 173 1.61 -22.10 -1.55
C ILE A 173 1.78 -22.46 -0.07
N CYS A 174 1.80 -21.45 0.78
CA CYS A 174 1.72 -21.60 2.23
C CYS A 174 0.48 -20.86 2.72
N VAL A 175 -0.24 -21.50 3.65
CA VAL A 175 -1.44 -20.94 4.28
C VAL A 175 -1.17 -20.76 5.76
N ASP A 176 -1.48 -19.56 6.28
CA ASP A 176 -1.31 -19.23 7.69
C ASP A 176 -2.47 -18.38 8.19
N GLU A 177 -2.74 -18.45 9.48
CA GLU A 177 -3.75 -17.65 10.17
C GLU A 177 -3.10 -16.77 11.22
N THR A 178 -3.41 -15.49 11.19
CA THR A 178 -2.89 -14.58 12.19
C THR A 178 -3.99 -13.70 12.80
N SER A 179 -3.90 -13.46 14.11
CA SER A 179 -4.79 -12.54 14.79
C SER A 179 -4.28 -11.11 14.60
N TYR A 180 -5.11 -10.25 14.03
CA TYR A 180 -4.76 -8.84 13.80
C TYR A 180 -5.42 -7.87 14.80
N ARG A 181 -6.30 -8.38 15.66
CA ARG A 181 -7.01 -7.58 16.67
C ARG A 181 -7.35 -8.42 17.91
N LYS A 182 -7.35 -7.81 19.08
CA LYS A 182 -7.88 -8.44 20.30
C LYS A 182 -9.35 -8.86 20.08
N GLY A 183 -9.74 -10.03 20.58
CA GLY A 183 -11.11 -10.55 20.49
C GLY A 183 -11.35 -11.51 19.33
N PHE A 184 -10.38 -12.38 19.03
CA PHE A 184 -10.51 -13.47 18.02
C PHE A 184 -10.76 -12.99 16.57
N ALA A 185 -10.29 -11.80 16.22
CA ALA A 185 -10.30 -11.35 14.84
C ALA A 185 -9.08 -11.90 14.11
N TYR A 186 -9.31 -12.87 13.22
CA TYR A 186 -8.27 -13.55 12.43
C TYR A 186 -8.34 -13.09 10.98
N ILE A 187 -7.21 -13.21 10.31
CA ILE A 187 -7.10 -13.21 8.86
C ILE A 187 -6.41 -14.49 8.43
N THR A 188 -6.88 -15.07 7.32
CA THR A 188 -6.21 -16.16 6.62
C THR A 188 -5.39 -15.54 5.48
N VAL A 189 -4.15 -15.94 5.38
CA VAL A 189 -3.19 -15.45 4.40
C VAL A 189 -2.71 -16.61 3.55
N VAL A 190 -2.72 -16.41 2.22
CA VAL A 190 -2.08 -17.34 1.29
C VAL A 190 -0.86 -16.68 0.67
N TYR A 191 0.24 -17.41 0.69
CA TYR A 191 1.56 -16.96 0.32
C TYR A 191 2.12 -17.79 -0.83
N ASP A 192 2.63 -17.14 -1.87
CA ASP A 192 3.35 -17.75 -2.99
C ASP A 192 4.82 -17.97 -2.57
N MET A 193 5.19 -19.22 -2.31
CA MET A 193 6.54 -19.59 -1.87
C MET A 193 7.59 -19.42 -2.97
N ASP A 194 7.19 -19.49 -4.25
CA ASP A 194 8.10 -19.33 -5.38
C ASP A 194 8.50 -17.89 -5.61
N ARG A 195 7.54 -16.96 -5.47
CA ARG A 195 7.74 -15.53 -5.70
C ARG A 195 7.91 -14.72 -4.42
N ASN A 196 7.88 -15.39 -3.28
CA ASN A 196 8.09 -14.77 -1.95
C ASN A 196 7.13 -13.60 -1.68
N ARG A 197 5.83 -13.80 -1.89
CA ARG A 197 4.81 -12.75 -1.74
C ARG A 197 3.45 -13.27 -1.30
N VAL A 198 2.72 -12.43 -0.58
CA VAL A 198 1.31 -12.67 -0.28
C VAL A 198 0.49 -12.54 -1.57
N VAL A 199 -0.38 -13.51 -1.82
CA VAL A 199 -1.24 -13.55 -3.02
C VAL A 199 -2.73 -13.38 -2.69
N TRP A 200 -3.13 -13.71 -1.46
CA TRP A 200 -4.52 -13.59 -1.03
C TRP A 200 -4.60 -13.39 0.49
N ILE A 201 -5.56 -12.57 0.92
CA ILE A 201 -5.87 -12.32 2.33
C ILE A 201 -7.39 -12.23 2.46
N HIS A 202 -7.93 -12.84 3.51
CA HIS A 202 -9.33 -12.75 3.85
C HIS A 202 -9.55 -12.66 5.35
N GLU A 203 -10.57 -11.91 5.78
CA GLU A 203 -10.98 -11.89 7.19
C GLU A 203 -11.65 -13.21 7.55
N GLY A 204 -11.30 -13.73 8.73
CA GLY A 204 -11.76 -15.00 9.26
C GLY A 204 -10.69 -16.07 9.22
N ASN A 205 -11.08 -17.30 9.58
CA ASN A 205 -10.20 -18.46 9.69
C ASN A 205 -10.95 -19.76 9.39
N GLY A 206 -10.20 -20.84 9.17
CA GLY A 206 -10.72 -22.19 9.02
C GLY A 206 -11.17 -22.57 7.62
N LEU A 207 -11.88 -23.70 7.58
CA LEU A 207 -12.26 -24.43 6.36
C LEU A 207 -12.97 -23.53 5.33
N GLU A 208 -14.03 -22.84 5.75
CA GLU A 208 -14.87 -22.06 4.86
C GLU A 208 -14.13 -20.89 4.23
N ILE A 209 -13.20 -20.29 4.98
CA ILE A 209 -12.40 -19.17 4.48
C ILE A 209 -11.39 -19.62 3.44
N PHE A 210 -10.69 -20.75 3.69
CA PHE A 210 -9.74 -21.27 2.73
C PHE A 210 -10.42 -21.82 1.46
N ARG A 211 -11.65 -22.34 1.57
CA ARG A 211 -12.46 -22.71 0.41
C ARG A 211 -12.69 -21.57 -0.55
N ILE A 212 -12.94 -20.34 -0.05
CA ILE A 212 -13.11 -19.16 -0.89
C ILE A 212 -11.88 -18.95 -1.80
N PHE A 213 -10.67 -19.10 -1.24
CA PHE A 213 -9.44 -19.05 -2.04
C PHE A 213 -9.38 -20.18 -3.06
N CYS A 214 -9.64 -21.41 -2.63
CA CYS A 214 -9.59 -22.57 -3.51
C CYS A 214 -10.58 -22.44 -4.68
N GLU A 215 -11.78 -21.96 -4.42
CA GLU A 215 -12.83 -21.76 -5.43
C GLU A 215 -12.53 -20.60 -6.39
N ALA A 216 -11.79 -19.60 -5.93
CA ALA A 216 -11.35 -18.48 -6.78
C ALA A 216 -10.33 -18.89 -7.84
N LEU A 217 -9.64 -20.04 -7.66
CA LEU A 217 -8.74 -20.61 -8.66
C LEU A 217 -9.54 -21.44 -9.67
N SER A 218 -9.21 -21.31 -10.96
CA SER A 218 -9.77 -22.18 -11.99
C SER A 218 -9.34 -23.64 -11.78
N PRO A 219 -10.10 -24.63 -12.31
CA PRO A 219 -9.73 -26.05 -12.20
C PRO A 219 -8.33 -26.36 -12.74
N ASP A 220 -7.89 -25.65 -13.78
CA ASP A 220 -6.57 -25.85 -14.35
C ASP A 220 -5.45 -25.21 -13.52
N GLU A 221 -5.73 -24.14 -12.79
CA GLU A 221 -4.79 -23.56 -11.82
C GLU A 221 -4.66 -24.44 -10.58
N ARG A 222 -5.76 -25.01 -10.09
CA ARG A 222 -5.75 -25.97 -8.96
C ARG A 222 -4.86 -27.18 -9.25
N LYS A 223 -4.88 -27.72 -10.48
CA LYS A 223 -4.03 -28.85 -10.90
C LYS A 223 -2.54 -28.51 -10.93
N LYS A 224 -2.17 -27.20 -11.02
CA LYS A 224 -0.78 -26.75 -11.04
C LYS A 224 -0.17 -26.61 -9.64
N ILE A 225 -1.00 -26.62 -8.60
CA ILE A 225 -0.49 -26.58 -7.22
C ILE A 225 0.18 -27.91 -6.90
N GLU A 226 1.44 -27.83 -6.53
CA GLU A 226 2.31 -28.97 -6.24
C GLU A 226 2.52 -29.16 -4.74
N ILE A 227 2.53 -28.06 -3.97
CA ILE A 227 2.72 -28.05 -2.52
C ILE A 227 1.73 -27.11 -1.87
N VAL A 228 1.08 -27.60 -0.81
CA VAL A 228 0.32 -26.79 0.14
C VAL A 228 0.98 -26.93 1.50
N ALA A 229 1.69 -25.88 1.95
CA ALA A 229 2.28 -25.80 3.27
C ALA A 229 1.35 -25.08 4.25
N GLY A 230 1.50 -25.31 5.54
CA GLY A 230 0.77 -24.63 6.61
C GLY A 230 0.98 -25.33 7.95
N ASP A 231 0.28 -24.88 8.99
CA ASP A 231 0.31 -25.54 10.29
C ASP A 231 -0.35 -26.94 10.25
N GLY A 232 -0.52 -27.60 11.38
CA GLY A 232 -1.16 -28.92 11.49
C GLY A 232 -2.69 -28.91 11.50
N ALA A 233 -3.33 -27.85 11.03
CA ALA A 233 -4.78 -27.75 11.04
C ALA A 233 -5.43 -28.68 10.01
N ARG A 234 -6.36 -29.53 10.46
CA ARG A 234 -7.04 -30.54 9.62
C ARG A 234 -7.83 -29.93 8.45
N TRP A 235 -8.30 -28.72 8.57
CA TRP A 235 -9.04 -28.06 7.50
C TRP A 235 -8.15 -27.76 6.27
N ILE A 236 -6.82 -27.56 6.47
CA ILE A 236 -5.88 -27.43 5.34
C ILE A 236 -5.76 -28.78 4.62
N ASP A 237 -5.68 -29.88 5.36
CA ASP A 237 -5.63 -31.22 4.76
C ASP A 237 -6.89 -31.48 3.93
N THR A 238 -8.07 -31.23 4.50
CA THR A 238 -9.36 -31.38 3.82
C THR A 238 -9.44 -30.60 2.53
N CYS A 239 -9.09 -29.29 2.55
CA CYS A 239 -9.09 -28.48 1.33
C CYS A 239 -8.03 -28.94 0.33
N THR A 240 -6.86 -29.38 0.79
CA THR A 240 -5.81 -29.87 -0.10
C THR A 240 -6.28 -31.11 -0.88
N GLU A 241 -6.89 -32.06 -0.19
CA GLU A 241 -7.44 -33.28 -0.81
C GLU A 241 -8.59 -32.99 -1.78
N GLU A 242 -9.47 -32.04 -1.40
CA GLU A 242 -10.67 -31.70 -2.19
C GLU A 242 -10.34 -30.90 -3.46
N TYR A 243 -9.43 -29.92 -3.37
CA TYR A 243 -9.24 -28.93 -4.42
C TYR A 243 -7.94 -29.05 -5.21
N PHE A 244 -6.89 -29.70 -4.65
CA PHE A 244 -5.56 -29.71 -5.26
C PHE A 244 -5.07 -31.15 -5.52
N PRO A 245 -5.57 -31.81 -6.57
CA PRO A 245 -5.39 -33.24 -6.80
C PRO A 245 -3.93 -33.67 -6.99
N ASN A 246 -3.05 -32.74 -7.34
CA ASN A 246 -1.63 -33.02 -7.58
C ASN A 246 -0.72 -32.51 -6.45
N ALA A 247 -1.29 -31.91 -5.40
CA ALA A 247 -0.51 -31.26 -4.37
C ALA A 247 -0.07 -32.25 -3.27
N THR A 248 1.15 -32.06 -2.82
CA THR A 248 1.65 -32.67 -1.58
C THR A 248 1.40 -31.71 -0.41
N ARG A 249 0.74 -32.19 0.63
CA ARG A 249 0.55 -31.45 1.88
C ARG A 249 1.83 -31.49 2.70
N CYS A 250 2.33 -30.34 3.11
CA CYS A 250 3.50 -30.19 3.96
C CYS A 250 3.16 -29.40 5.23
N ILE A 251 3.64 -29.84 6.37
CA ILE A 251 3.57 -29.04 7.59
C ILE A 251 4.69 -28.02 7.57
N ASP A 252 4.36 -26.78 7.90
CA ASP A 252 5.35 -25.71 8.00
C ASP A 252 6.38 -26.05 9.09
N PHE A 253 7.61 -26.00 8.70
CA PHE A 253 8.76 -26.34 9.54
C PHE A 253 8.83 -25.47 10.82
N PHE A 254 8.41 -24.21 10.78
CA PHE A 254 8.36 -23.34 11.96
C PHE A 254 7.47 -23.96 13.06
N HIS A 255 6.28 -24.42 12.70
CA HIS A 255 5.35 -25.06 13.63
C HIS A 255 5.90 -26.40 14.18
N VAL A 256 6.60 -27.16 13.35
CA VAL A 256 7.26 -28.41 13.81
C VAL A 256 8.30 -28.12 14.88
N VAL A 257 9.16 -27.11 14.66
CA VAL A 257 10.18 -26.68 15.64
C VAL A 257 9.53 -26.11 16.90
N GLN A 258 8.47 -25.33 16.76
CA GLN A 258 7.72 -24.80 17.89
C GLN A 258 7.15 -25.92 18.76
N TRP A 259 6.46 -26.90 18.18
CA TRP A 259 5.90 -28.04 18.93
C TRP A 259 6.97 -28.87 19.64
N ALA A 260 8.11 -29.10 18.98
CA ALA A 260 9.23 -29.78 19.60
C ALA A 260 9.75 -29.00 20.82
N THR A 261 9.93 -27.68 20.69
CA THR A 261 10.39 -26.81 21.77
C THR A 261 9.39 -26.76 22.93
N GLU A 262 8.10 -26.60 22.63
CA GLU A 262 7.04 -26.61 23.66
C GLU A 262 6.97 -27.95 24.40
N THR A 263 7.18 -29.06 23.68
CA THR A 263 7.19 -30.40 24.29
C THR A 263 8.39 -30.57 25.22
N LEU A 264 9.57 -30.15 24.80
CA LEU A 264 10.79 -30.15 25.61
C LEU A 264 10.62 -29.29 26.88
N ASP A 265 9.98 -28.12 26.75
CA ASP A 265 9.74 -27.22 27.91
C ASP A 265 8.75 -27.86 28.90
N LYS A 266 7.69 -28.54 28.41
CA LYS A 266 6.77 -29.30 29.28
C LYS A 266 7.50 -30.40 30.05
N VAL A 267 8.38 -31.14 29.40
CA VAL A 267 9.20 -32.19 30.04
C VAL A 267 10.13 -31.58 31.10
N ARG A 268 10.82 -30.48 30.73
CA ARG A 268 11.71 -29.74 31.65
C ARG A 268 10.97 -29.28 32.91
N VAL A 269 9.81 -28.67 32.77
CA VAL A 269 8.97 -28.19 33.90
C VAL A 269 8.50 -29.34 34.74
N ALA A 270 8.01 -30.43 34.12
CA ALA A 270 7.56 -31.63 34.87
C ALA A 270 8.68 -32.27 35.69
N THR A 271 9.90 -32.38 35.09
CA THR A 271 11.07 -32.94 35.78
C THR A 271 11.53 -32.04 36.95
N ALA A 272 11.56 -30.73 36.75
CA ALA A 272 11.92 -29.77 37.80
C ALA A 272 10.93 -29.82 38.97
N ASN A 273 9.63 -29.88 38.70
CA ASN A 273 8.59 -29.96 39.72
C ASN A 273 8.69 -31.31 40.50
N LYS A 274 9.04 -32.42 39.84
CA LYS A 274 9.26 -33.71 40.50
C LYS A 274 10.45 -33.63 41.43
N ALA A 275 11.59 -33.10 40.97
CA ALA A 275 12.79 -32.95 41.78
C ALA A 275 12.63 -31.97 42.97
N ALA A 276 11.72 -31.00 42.88
CA ALA A 276 11.42 -30.10 43.98
C ALA A 276 10.48 -30.68 45.06
N ASN A 277 9.81 -31.79 44.75
CA ASN A 277 8.88 -32.51 45.68
C ASN A 277 9.51 -33.74 46.32
N GLU A 278 10.72 -34.13 45.91
CA GLU A 278 11.58 -35.13 46.54
C GLU A 278 12.55 -34.46 47.50
#